data_34ff3eedd700b71da45454648f81926a
#
_entry.id   34ff3eedd700b71da45454648f81926a
#
_cell.length_a   1.000
_cell.length_b   1.000
_cell.length_c   1.000
_cell.angle_alpha   90.00
_cell.angle_beta   90.00
_cell.angle_gamma   90.00
#
_symmetry.space_group_name_H-M   'P 1'
#
loop_
_entity.id
_entity.type
_entity.pdbx_description
1 polymer ?
#
loop_
_entity_poly.entity_id
_entity_poly.type
_entity_poly.pdbx_seq_one_letter_code
_entity_poly.pdbx_strand_id
1 'polypeptide(L)'
;MDLVIFEKNKPFIVQSFRDGEFDYMEAASEVFEADFFRFIKARALLDELAKTYPKPRKKEDVPFWFYIASNLSMRLHGVHAFDAFPMVVRSGGMLQAFGPQAGRKTVHPETGDTTIRCEGFNQKNHYDRQTPCDQDYLRKVAKDTDAQALMRWFGEDGVRMFQRRRVFDREGIFIGDASYLFVPDNPHYEGSVKLLFDEHNHPLSEKQYRKMTDGQKSQCQRRRCYKMVTLLHTNRTLDFFLFVAMKVVSGNDHECPVLYDLVKQFVQTAGKGVMKRLILDRGFLDGKAISLCKKEYGIDILIPIRRNMDIYIDAMALFQESDVHWVECKPPKEETQKPLRLRPKAISKREQKRQETLRQRKQQQPSPPPEEILIKKEAAAIGEFRSWSSCTVPLTVVANREHYADGHQEIWFLIDTKESRDPSQIQQEYHLRTSIEERYRQLKCFNDLTHFTSRAFSMVVNQVVFIMLAYNLLQFYLVKQGRKELNQKTLPRIRQQLLPSDNHIIVYYQNYYGLFRPFELVGFVVTLREEARKKIAAKCRRIGRELDGALNNPRPP
;
A
#
# COMPACT_ATOMS: atom_id res chain seq x y z
N MET A 1 -11.82 29.13 2.79
CA MET A 1 -10.70 29.83 2.11
C MET A 1 -10.57 29.19 0.74
N ASP A 2 -10.80 29.96 -0.32
CA ASP A 2 -10.77 29.41 -1.66
C ASP A 2 -9.31 29.22 -2.09
N LEU A 3 -8.95 27.98 -2.41
CA LEU A 3 -7.69 27.68 -3.04
C LEU A 3 -7.71 28.25 -4.46
N VAL A 4 -6.76 29.12 -4.76
CA VAL A 4 -6.64 29.67 -6.10
C VAL A 4 -5.80 28.71 -6.95
N ILE A 5 -6.36 28.36 -8.08
CA ILE A 5 -5.72 27.49 -9.06
C ILE A 5 -5.13 28.39 -10.15
N PHE A 6 -3.86 28.20 -10.48
CA PHE A 6 -3.26 28.89 -11.63
C PHE A 6 -3.94 28.44 -12.91
N GLU A 7 -4.19 29.38 -13.79
CA GLU A 7 -4.76 29.08 -15.09
C GLU A 7 -3.69 28.72 -16.12
N LYS A 8 -3.97 27.70 -16.92
CA LYS A 8 -3.07 27.31 -18.01
C LYS A 8 -3.16 28.31 -19.14
N ASN A 9 -2.10 29.10 -19.35
CA ASN A 9 -2.01 30.06 -20.46
C ASN A 9 -0.60 30.09 -21.03
N LYS A 10 -0.26 29.08 -21.83
CA LYS A 10 1.07 28.97 -22.45
C LYS A 10 1.42 30.17 -23.36
N PRO A 11 0.52 30.71 -24.20
CA PRO A 11 0.80 31.88 -25.01
C PRO A 11 1.24 33.09 -24.18
N PHE A 12 0.55 33.37 -23.07
CA PHE A 12 0.91 34.47 -22.16
C PHE A 12 2.29 34.25 -21.53
N ILE A 13 2.58 33.02 -21.09
CA ILE A 13 3.91 32.69 -20.55
C ILE A 13 5.01 32.80 -21.61
N VAL A 14 4.74 32.41 -22.85
CA VAL A 14 5.68 32.59 -23.97
C VAL A 14 6.00 34.09 -24.17
N GLN A 15 4.97 34.94 -24.10
CA GLN A 15 5.17 36.38 -24.25
C GLN A 15 5.99 36.96 -23.07
N SER A 16 5.66 36.62 -21.83
CA SER A 16 6.40 37.05 -20.64
C SER A 16 7.89 36.64 -20.71
N PHE A 17 8.17 35.45 -21.19
CA PHE A 17 9.54 34.98 -21.40
C PHE A 17 10.32 35.78 -22.46
N ARG A 18 9.63 36.23 -23.51
CA ARG A 18 10.24 37.12 -24.53
C ARG A 18 10.69 38.44 -23.92
N ASP A 19 10.01 38.89 -22.89
CA ASP A 19 10.32 40.12 -22.16
C ASP A 19 11.33 39.87 -21.01
N GLY A 20 11.75 38.60 -20.83
CA GLY A 20 12.69 38.17 -19.80
C GLY A 20 12.04 38.01 -18.42
N GLU A 21 10.71 37.89 -18.38
CA GLU A 21 9.93 37.81 -17.14
C GLU A 21 9.36 36.41 -16.92
N PHE A 22 9.48 35.90 -15.69
CA PHE A 22 8.82 34.74 -15.14
C PHE A 22 8.98 34.75 -13.63
N ASP A 23 8.10 34.10 -12.89
CA ASP A 23 8.21 34.07 -11.44
C ASP A 23 8.98 32.84 -10.98
N TYR A 24 8.65 31.70 -11.55
CA TYR A 24 9.18 30.42 -11.14
C TYR A 24 9.19 29.40 -12.26
N MET A 25 10.06 28.38 -12.12
CA MET A 25 10.19 27.30 -13.09
C MET A 25 10.54 26.00 -12.35
N GLU A 26 9.82 24.93 -12.67
CA GLU A 26 10.06 23.62 -12.07
C GLU A 26 9.99 22.51 -13.11
N ALA A 27 10.75 21.45 -12.89
CA ALA A 27 10.64 20.24 -13.68
C ALA A 27 9.52 19.37 -13.14
N ALA A 28 8.55 19.06 -13.99
CA ALA A 28 7.51 18.09 -13.71
C ALA A 28 7.76 16.84 -14.54
N SER A 29 7.97 15.72 -13.90
CA SER A 29 7.92 14.44 -14.58
C SER A 29 6.46 14.06 -14.79
N GLU A 30 6.02 13.82 -16.04
CA GLU A 30 4.76 13.11 -16.30
C GLU A 30 4.91 11.68 -15.81
N VAL A 31 4.64 11.48 -14.53
CA VAL A 31 4.51 10.17 -13.92
C VAL A 31 3.06 9.75 -14.14
N PHE A 32 2.80 8.44 -14.17
CA PHE A 32 1.46 7.86 -14.08
C PHE A 32 0.56 8.56 -13.03
N GLU A 33 1.15 9.29 -12.11
CA GLU A 33 0.49 10.07 -11.07
C GLU A 33 -0.47 11.11 -11.64
N ALA A 34 -0.12 11.80 -12.73
CA ALA A 34 -1.04 12.75 -13.37
C ALA A 34 -2.31 12.06 -13.88
N ASP A 35 -2.17 10.92 -14.56
CA ASP A 35 -3.31 10.16 -15.07
C ASP A 35 -4.10 9.51 -13.92
N PHE A 36 -3.40 9.04 -12.90
CA PHE A 36 -4.02 8.54 -11.68
C PHE A 36 -4.90 9.63 -11.01
N PHE A 37 -4.39 10.84 -10.83
CA PHE A 37 -5.17 11.93 -10.23
C PHE A 37 -6.29 12.42 -11.15
N ARG A 38 -6.10 12.47 -12.47
CA ARG A 38 -7.19 12.75 -13.43
C ARG A 38 -8.31 11.70 -13.30
N PHE A 39 -7.93 10.43 -13.17
CA PHE A 39 -8.88 9.34 -12.96
C PHE A 39 -9.68 9.49 -11.65
N ILE A 40 -9.01 9.84 -10.55
CA ILE A 40 -9.62 10.06 -9.25
C ILE A 40 -10.58 11.27 -9.29
N LYS A 41 -10.13 12.39 -9.88
CA LYS A 41 -10.91 13.62 -10.03
C LYS A 41 -12.18 13.39 -10.88
N ALA A 42 -12.02 12.75 -12.03
CA ALA A 42 -13.14 12.46 -12.95
C ALA A 42 -14.24 11.59 -12.31
N ARG A 43 -13.92 10.89 -11.22
CA ARG A 43 -14.87 10.04 -10.47
C ARG A 43 -15.29 10.62 -9.13
N ALA A 44 -14.92 11.86 -8.83
CA ALA A 44 -15.19 12.57 -7.59
C ALA A 44 -14.81 11.76 -6.32
N LEU A 45 -13.73 10.92 -6.39
CA LEU A 45 -13.35 10.06 -5.28
C LEU A 45 -12.82 10.86 -4.09
N LEU A 46 -12.06 11.93 -4.36
CA LEU A 46 -11.53 12.81 -3.31
C LEU A 46 -12.63 13.57 -2.58
N ASP A 47 -13.62 14.08 -3.34
CA ASP A 47 -14.74 14.81 -2.73
C ASP A 47 -15.58 13.90 -1.86
N GLU A 48 -15.81 12.66 -2.30
CA GLU A 48 -16.56 11.67 -1.55
C GLU A 48 -15.83 11.28 -0.26
N LEU A 49 -14.55 11.00 -0.33
CA LEU A 49 -13.71 10.68 0.83
C LEU A 49 -13.60 11.88 1.80
N ALA A 50 -13.51 13.10 1.27
CA ALA A 50 -13.38 14.30 2.08
C ALA A 50 -14.65 14.64 2.88
N LYS A 51 -15.83 14.30 2.35
CA LYS A 51 -17.11 14.52 3.05
C LYS A 51 -17.20 13.77 4.37
N THR A 52 -16.67 12.55 4.41
CA THR A 52 -16.77 11.63 5.56
C THR A 52 -15.49 11.56 6.38
N TYR A 53 -14.43 12.26 5.95
CA TYR A 53 -13.17 12.28 6.68
C TYR A 53 -13.38 12.74 8.13
N PRO A 54 -12.80 12.05 9.14
CA PRO A 54 -12.95 12.43 10.55
C PRO A 54 -12.18 13.71 10.87
N LYS A 55 -12.76 14.84 10.52
CA LYS A 55 -12.16 16.18 10.62
C LYS A 55 -11.80 16.49 12.08
N PRO A 56 -10.54 16.79 12.40
CA PRO A 56 -10.13 17.14 13.77
C PRO A 56 -10.61 18.53 14.19
N ARG A 57 -11.01 19.37 13.23
CA ARG A 57 -11.43 20.77 13.47
C ARG A 57 -12.65 21.12 12.63
N LYS A 58 -13.52 21.98 13.18
CA LYS A 58 -14.69 22.50 12.46
C LYS A 58 -14.30 23.46 11.33
N LYS A 59 -13.27 24.30 11.57
CA LYS A 59 -12.80 25.26 10.57
C LYS A 59 -11.88 24.57 9.58
N GLU A 60 -12.18 24.70 8.31
CA GLU A 60 -11.44 24.15 7.20
C GLU A 60 -10.60 25.26 6.56
N ASP A 61 -9.32 25.36 6.91
CA ASP A 61 -8.40 26.34 6.33
C ASP A 61 -7.88 25.87 4.96
N VAL A 62 -7.78 24.56 4.76
CA VAL A 62 -7.43 23.89 3.51
C VAL A 62 -8.45 22.80 3.24
N PRO A 63 -9.02 22.67 2.04
CA PRO A 63 -10.01 21.65 1.73
C PRO A 63 -9.49 20.23 2.01
N PHE A 64 -10.32 19.40 2.65
CA PHE A 64 -9.88 18.04 3.00
C PHE A 64 -9.59 17.15 1.80
N TRP A 65 -10.21 17.42 0.64
CA TRP A 65 -9.83 16.71 -0.59
C TRP A 65 -8.35 16.95 -0.94
N PHE A 66 -7.82 18.16 -0.70
CA PHE A 66 -6.42 18.48 -0.94
C PHE A 66 -5.51 17.78 0.08
N TYR A 67 -5.92 17.74 1.35
CA TYR A 67 -5.21 16.97 2.38
C TYR A 67 -5.10 15.49 2.00
N ILE A 68 -6.20 14.88 1.55
CA ILE A 68 -6.22 13.48 1.10
C ILE A 68 -5.31 13.31 -0.12
N ALA A 69 -5.44 14.16 -1.15
CA ALA A 69 -4.62 14.11 -2.36
C ALA A 69 -3.13 14.24 -2.04
N SER A 70 -2.76 15.15 -1.13
CA SER A 70 -1.38 15.35 -0.68
C SER A 70 -0.81 14.10 -0.02
N ASN A 71 -1.56 13.46 0.89
CA ASN A 71 -1.14 12.20 1.49
C ASN A 71 -1.01 11.08 0.44
N LEU A 72 -1.95 10.96 -0.50
CA LEU A 72 -1.87 9.97 -1.57
C LEU A 72 -0.62 10.18 -2.44
N SER A 73 -0.34 11.41 -2.84
CA SER A 73 0.85 11.76 -3.63
C SER A 73 2.13 11.39 -2.88
N MET A 74 2.25 11.76 -1.61
CA MET A 74 3.40 11.37 -0.78
C MET A 74 3.59 9.85 -0.76
N ARG A 75 2.52 9.05 -0.58
CA ARG A 75 2.61 7.59 -0.53
C ARG A 75 2.97 6.98 -1.88
N LEU A 76 2.46 7.54 -2.98
CA LEU A 76 2.83 7.13 -4.33
C LEU A 76 4.30 7.45 -4.65
N HIS A 77 4.87 8.48 -4.08
CA HIS A 77 6.30 8.80 -4.20
C HIS A 77 7.18 8.00 -3.22
N GLY A 78 6.61 7.21 -2.31
CA GLY A 78 7.35 6.48 -1.28
C GLY A 78 7.94 7.42 -0.22
N VAL A 79 7.29 8.56 0.01
CA VAL A 79 7.73 9.56 0.98
C VAL A 79 6.87 9.47 2.23
N HIS A 80 7.50 9.36 3.39
CA HIS A 80 6.84 9.24 4.69
C HIS A 80 6.84 10.54 5.50
N ALA A 81 7.82 11.41 5.31
CA ALA A 81 7.98 12.64 6.07
C ALA A 81 7.20 13.80 5.42
N PHE A 82 6.41 14.53 6.21
CA PHE A 82 5.72 15.72 5.75
C PHE A 82 6.67 16.83 5.32
N ASP A 83 7.91 16.82 5.81
CA ASP A 83 8.95 17.76 5.44
C ASP A 83 9.29 17.70 3.93
N ALA A 84 9.17 16.51 3.32
CA ALA A 84 9.37 16.32 1.88
C ALA A 84 8.13 16.66 1.02
N PHE A 85 7.00 17.04 1.62
CA PHE A 85 5.77 17.39 0.90
C PHE A 85 5.97 18.44 -0.19
N PRO A 86 6.73 19.53 0.03
CA PRO A 86 6.98 20.52 -1.03
C PRO A 86 7.61 19.92 -2.28
N MET A 87 8.58 19.02 -2.13
CA MET A 87 9.23 18.35 -3.26
C MET A 87 8.25 17.45 -4.01
N VAL A 88 7.42 16.71 -3.29
CA VAL A 88 6.43 15.79 -3.88
C VAL A 88 5.40 16.55 -4.71
N VAL A 89 4.84 17.62 -4.17
CA VAL A 89 3.84 18.44 -4.88
C VAL A 89 4.45 19.07 -6.14
N ARG A 90 5.68 19.51 -6.07
CA ARG A 90 6.39 20.11 -7.22
C ARG A 90 6.82 19.10 -8.27
N SER A 91 6.98 17.83 -7.91
CA SER A 91 7.38 16.80 -8.88
C SER A 91 6.28 16.44 -9.90
N GLY A 92 5.07 16.97 -9.77
CA GLY A 92 4.26 17.34 -10.88
C GLY A 92 3.00 16.60 -11.20
N GLY A 93 2.80 15.36 -10.83
CA GLY A 93 1.61 14.60 -11.26
C GLY A 93 0.31 15.18 -10.69
N MET A 94 0.31 15.54 -9.42
CA MET A 94 -0.84 16.16 -8.75
C MET A 94 -1.13 17.56 -9.33
N LEU A 95 -0.09 18.37 -9.55
CA LEU A 95 -0.23 19.72 -10.14
C LEU A 95 -0.81 19.67 -11.55
N GLN A 96 -0.40 18.71 -12.37
CA GLN A 96 -0.95 18.56 -13.72
C GLN A 96 -2.44 18.19 -13.73
N ALA A 97 -2.90 17.40 -12.75
CA ALA A 97 -4.28 16.98 -12.66
C ALA A 97 -5.21 18.06 -12.09
N PHE A 98 -4.75 18.80 -11.09
CA PHE A 98 -5.55 19.78 -10.36
C PHE A 98 -5.20 21.25 -10.72
N GLY A 99 -4.14 21.45 -11.47
CA GLY A 99 -3.52 22.76 -11.69
C GLY A 99 -2.59 23.15 -10.54
N PRO A 100 -1.60 23.99 -10.82
CA PRO A 100 -0.75 24.56 -9.79
C PRO A 100 -1.59 25.42 -8.86
N GLN A 101 -1.62 25.02 -7.61
CA GLN A 101 -2.36 25.73 -6.58
C GLN A 101 -1.35 26.58 -5.82
N ALA A 102 -1.51 27.85 -5.88
CA ALA A 102 -0.70 28.73 -5.07
C ALA A 102 -1.47 29.98 -4.71
N GLY A 103 -1.49 30.28 -3.45
CA GLY A 103 -1.89 31.56 -2.98
C GLY A 103 -3.32 31.68 -2.45
N ARG A 104 -3.51 32.81 -1.81
CA ARG A 104 -4.80 33.26 -1.27
C ARG A 104 -5.43 34.25 -2.25
N LYS A 105 -6.71 34.02 -2.53
CA LYS A 105 -7.54 35.04 -3.15
C LYS A 105 -7.84 36.11 -2.10
N THR A 106 -7.39 37.33 -2.35
CA THR A 106 -7.78 38.51 -1.58
C THR A 106 -8.68 39.38 -2.45
N VAL A 107 -9.87 39.68 -1.99
CA VAL A 107 -10.76 40.64 -2.65
C VAL A 107 -10.54 41.98 -1.96
N HIS A 108 -10.22 43.02 -2.72
CA HIS A 108 -10.09 44.37 -2.18
C HIS A 108 -11.47 44.85 -1.73
N PRO A 109 -11.61 45.31 -0.47
CA PRO A 109 -12.95 45.59 0.09
C PRO A 109 -13.68 46.74 -0.61
N GLU A 110 -12.96 47.68 -1.21
CA GLU A 110 -13.55 48.88 -1.83
C GLU A 110 -13.74 48.74 -3.32
N THR A 111 -12.81 48.07 -4.03
CA THR A 111 -12.83 48.01 -5.49
C THR A 111 -13.44 46.69 -6.01
N GLY A 112 -13.56 45.69 -5.16
CA GLY A 112 -13.96 44.34 -5.56
C GLY A 112 -12.89 43.59 -6.38
N ASP A 113 -11.74 44.19 -6.61
CA ASP A 113 -10.65 43.58 -7.39
C ASP A 113 -10.10 42.36 -6.68
N THR A 114 -9.92 41.31 -7.45
CA THR A 114 -9.37 40.06 -6.95
C THR A 114 -7.89 40.02 -7.21
N THR A 115 -7.10 40.09 -6.16
CA THR A 115 -5.65 39.81 -6.21
C THR A 115 -5.37 38.40 -5.71
N ILE A 116 -4.55 37.68 -6.47
CA ILE A 116 -4.08 36.35 -6.11
C ILE A 116 -2.65 36.50 -5.61
N ARG A 117 -2.45 36.29 -4.31
CA ARG A 117 -1.09 36.23 -3.76
C ARG A 117 -0.53 34.85 -4.04
N CYS A 118 0.45 34.78 -4.95
CA CYS A 118 1.15 33.57 -5.34
C CYS A 118 2.14 33.04 -4.27
N GLU A 119 2.34 33.78 -3.21
CA GLU A 119 3.03 33.29 -2.03
C GLU A 119 2.12 32.26 -1.37
N GLY A 120 2.40 30.99 -1.51
CA GLY A 120 1.62 29.91 -0.92
C GLY A 120 1.26 30.21 0.54
N PHE A 121 0.48 29.38 1.18
CA PHE A 121 0.10 29.53 2.61
C PHE A 121 1.30 29.61 3.55
N ASN A 122 2.51 29.41 3.05
CA ASN A 122 3.76 29.55 3.75
C ASN A 122 4.24 30.99 3.66
N GLN A 123 4.13 31.73 4.75
CA GLN A 123 4.63 33.12 4.86
C GLN A 123 6.16 33.23 4.87
N LYS A 124 6.86 32.09 4.93
CA LYS A 124 8.32 32.05 4.87
C LYS A 124 8.70 32.06 3.40
N ASN A 125 9.27 33.13 2.90
CA ASN A 125 9.76 33.35 1.54
C ASN A 125 10.89 32.38 1.10
N HIS A 126 10.86 31.15 1.57
CA HIS A 126 11.75 30.09 1.13
C HIS A 126 11.13 29.39 -0.06
N TYR A 127 11.81 29.45 -1.16
CA TYR A 127 11.39 28.92 -2.44
C TYR A 127 11.02 27.42 -2.43
N ASP A 128 11.75 26.64 -1.65
CA ASP A 128 11.50 25.22 -1.42
C ASP A 128 10.18 24.91 -0.68
N ARG A 129 9.59 25.93 -0.06
CA ARG A 129 8.37 25.83 0.73
C ARG A 129 7.14 26.50 0.12
N GLN A 130 7.23 26.97 -1.11
CA GLN A 130 6.09 27.54 -1.83
C GLN A 130 5.16 26.42 -2.30
N THR A 131 4.23 26.06 -1.43
CA THR A 131 3.19 25.05 -1.67
C THR A 131 1.83 25.63 -1.30
N PRO A 132 0.72 25.04 -1.80
CA PRO A 132 -0.64 25.50 -1.49
C PRO A 132 -0.96 25.52 0.01
N CYS A 133 -0.29 24.66 0.80
CA CYS A 133 -0.38 24.72 2.26
C CYS A 133 0.98 24.38 2.89
N ASP A 134 1.16 24.84 4.14
CA ASP A 134 2.33 24.48 4.92
C ASP A 134 2.30 23.00 5.29
N GLN A 135 3.44 22.34 5.17
CA GLN A 135 3.63 20.94 5.60
C GLN A 135 3.28 20.73 7.08
N ASP A 136 3.54 21.73 7.93
CA ASP A 136 3.16 21.68 9.34
C ASP A 136 1.64 21.67 9.55
N TYR A 137 0.86 22.29 8.65
CA TYR A 137 -0.58 22.15 8.68
C TYR A 137 -1.02 20.71 8.43
N LEU A 138 -0.47 20.07 7.40
CA LEU A 138 -0.77 18.66 7.10
C LEU A 138 -0.38 17.75 8.27
N ARG A 139 0.78 17.99 8.87
CA ARG A 139 1.24 17.25 10.04
C ARG A 139 0.32 17.43 11.25
N LYS A 140 -0.14 18.67 11.53
CA LYS A 140 -1.09 18.96 12.60
C LYS A 140 -2.43 18.26 12.37
N VAL A 141 -2.98 18.30 11.15
CA VAL A 141 -4.21 17.57 10.83
C VAL A 141 -4.03 16.08 11.07
N ALA A 142 -2.94 15.48 10.59
CA ALA A 142 -2.64 14.06 10.80
C ALA A 142 -2.53 13.71 12.30
N LYS A 143 -1.87 14.56 13.10
CA LYS A 143 -1.69 14.35 14.54
C LYS A 143 -2.98 14.49 15.33
N ASP A 144 -3.79 15.49 14.98
CA ASP A 144 -5.01 15.84 15.71
C ASP A 144 -6.21 14.95 15.30
N THR A 145 -6.11 14.19 14.19
CA THR A 145 -7.16 13.25 13.77
C THR A 145 -7.20 12.03 14.68
N ASP A 146 -8.39 11.69 15.20
CA ASP A 146 -8.58 10.50 16.03
C ASP A 146 -8.25 9.22 15.26
N ALA A 147 -7.33 8.42 15.81
CA ALA A 147 -6.82 7.22 15.18
C ALA A 147 -7.92 6.16 14.93
N GLN A 148 -8.84 5.97 15.90
CA GLN A 148 -9.91 4.98 15.79
C GLN A 148 -10.95 5.41 14.75
N ALA A 149 -11.29 6.70 14.74
CA ALA A 149 -12.18 7.26 13.72
C ALA A 149 -11.59 7.15 12.32
N LEU A 150 -10.28 7.36 12.17
CA LEU A 150 -9.59 7.24 10.89
C LEU A 150 -9.55 5.79 10.37
N MET A 151 -9.31 4.81 11.24
CA MET A 151 -9.38 3.40 10.88
C MET A 151 -10.81 2.99 10.48
N ARG A 152 -11.83 3.47 11.21
CA ARG A 152 -13.24 3.24 10.83
C ARG A 152 -13.58 3.90 9.50
N TRP A 153 -13.19 5.14 9.27
CA TRP A 153 -13.39 5.83 7.99
C TRP A 153 -12.83 5.03 6.81
N PHE A 154 -11.62 4.48 6.94
CA PHE A 154 -11.04 3.61 5.92
C PHE A 154 -11.88 2.35 5.69
N GLY A 155 -12.26 1.65 6.76
CA GLY A 155 -12.99 0.37 6.70
C GLY A 155 -14.49 0.50 6.41
N GLU A 156 -15.08 1.68 6.57
CA GLU A 156 -16.51 1.91 6.31
C GLU A 156 -16.73 2.78 5.09
N ASP A 157 -16.28 4.03 5.12
CA ASP A 157 -16.54 4.98 4.02
C ASP A 157 -15.74 4.64 2.77
N GLY A 158 -14.49 4.17 2.95
CA GLY A 158 -13.69 3.61 1.86
C GLY A 158 -14.36 2.39 1.22
N VAL A 159 -14.90 1.48 2.01
CA VAL A 159 -15.64 0.30 1.53
C VAL A 159 -16.92 0.70 0.79
N ARG A 160 -17.73 1.60 1.37
CA ARG A 160 -18.95 2.11 0.70
C ARG A 160 -18.61 2.78 -0.64
N MET A 161 -17.51 3.53 -0.69
CA MET A 161 -17.02 4.16 -1.93
C MET A 161 -16.70 3.11 -3.00
N PHE A 162 -15.97 2.04 -2.66
CA PHE A 162 -15.66 0.96 -3.61
C PHE A 162 -16.91 0.15 -4.00
N GLN A 163 -17.82 -0.09 -3.07
CA GLN A 163 -19.07 -0.81 -3.32
C GLN A 163 -19.96 -0.07 -4.33
N ARG A 164 -20.14 1.25 -4.18
CA ARG A 164 -20.89 2.07 -5.15
C ARG A 164 -20.30 2.00 -6.56
N ARG A 165 -19.00 1.73 -6.67
CA ARG A 165 -18.29 1.59 -7.96
C ARG A 165 -18.16 0.16 -8.45
N ARG A 166 -18.86 -0.78 -7.77
CA ARG A 166 -18.89 -2.21 -8.11
C ARG A 166 -17.47 -2.80 -8.25
N VAL A 167 -16.61 -2.49 -7.29
CA VAL A 167 -15.21 -2.95 -7.30
C VAL A 167 -15.09 -4.36 -6.73
N PHE A 168 -16.01 -4.75 -5.83
CA PHE A 168 -15.97 -6.07 -5.22
C PHE A 168 -16.32 -7.16 -6.23
N ASP A 169 -15.44 -8.17 -6.28
CA ASP A 169 -15.58 -9.33 -7.15
C ASP A 169 -16.68 -10.27 -6.63
N ARG A 170 -17.38 -10.93 -7.56
CA ARG A 170 -18.50 -11.82 -7.25
C ARG A 170 -18.09 -13.12 -6.58
N GLU A 171 -16.84 -13.56 -6.71
CA GLU A 171 -16.31 -14.72 -6.00
C GLU A 171 -16.30 -14.49 -4.48
N GLY A 172 -16.13 -13.22 -4.06
CA GLY A 172 -16.19 -12.82 -2.67
C GLY A 172 -15.10 -13.44 -1.80
N ILE A 173 -13.87 -13.57 -2.33
CA ILE A 173 -12.73 -14.16 -1.62
C ILE A 173 -12.02 -13.06 -0.81
N PHE A 174 -11.82 -13.34 0.47
CA PHE A 174 -11.11 -12.49 1.40
C PHE A 174 -10.03 -13.27 2.15
N ILE A 175 -8.96 -12.57 2.51
CA ILE A 175 -7.84 -13.13 3.26
C ILE A 175 -7.64 -12.27 4.50
N GLY A 176 -7.60 -12.89 5.68
CA GLY A 176 -7.30 -12.22 6.93
C GLY A 176 -5.90 -12.58 7.41
N ASP A 177 -5.14 -11.58 7.84
CA ASP A 177 -3.81 -11.79 8.39
C ASP A 177 -3.36 -10.63 9.28
N ALA A 178 -2.29 -10.85 10.03
CA ALA A 178 -1.66 -9.85 10.89
C ALA A 178 -0.17 -9.70 10.56
N SER A 179 0.35 -8.50 10.74
CA SER A 179 1.76 -8.21 10.51
C SER A 179 2.31 -7.24 11.54
N TYR A 180 3.55 -7.49 12.02
CA TYR A 180 4.23 -6.57 12.91
C TYR A 180 4.74 -5.34 12.18
N LEU A 181 4.53 -4.19 12.78
CA LEU A 181 5.09 -2.90 12.38
C LEU A 181 6.18 -2.54 13.39
N PHE A 182 7.43 -2.73 12.99
CA PHE A 182 8.56 -2.42 13.86
C PHE A 182 8.84 -0.92 13.84
N VAL A 183 9.15 -0.39 15.04
CA VAL A 183 9.52 1.00 15.24
C VAL A 183 10.87 1.06 15.97
N PRO A 184 11.59 2.19 15.91
CA PRO A 184 12.78 2.38 16.72
C PRO A 184 12.54 2.07 18.20
N ASP A 185 13.56 1.59 18.90
CA ASP A 185 13.46 1.24 20.33
C ASP A 185 13.40 2.50 21.20
N ASN A 186 12.30 3.19 21.12
CA ASN A 186 12.01 4.40 21.90
C ASN A 186 10.68 4.22 22.63
N PRO A 187 10.65 4.27 23.98
CA PRO A 187 9.44 4.05 24.78
C PRO A 187 8.35 5.11 24.55
N HIS A 188 8.69 6.25 23.95
CA HIS A 188 7.71 7.32 23.66
C HIS A 188 6.83 7.03 22.43
N TYR A 189 7.01 5.90 21.72
CA TYR A 189 6.02 5.45 20.73
C TYR A 189 4.76 5.01 21.45
N GLU A 190 3.73 5.84 21.41
CA GLU A 190 2.45 5.67 22.12
C GLU A 190 1.77 4.33 21.75
N GLY A 191 1.46 3.50 22.76
CA GLY A 191 0.78 2.21 22.57
C GLY A 191 1.66 1.09 21.98
N SER A 192 2.94 1.33 21.72
CA SER A 192 3.87 0.29 21.27
C SER A 192 4.41 -0.52 22.44
N VAL A 193 4.81 -1.77 22.18
CA VAL A 193 5.42 -2.67 23.14
C VAL A 193 6.72 -3.24 22.62
N LYS A 194 7.62 -3.62 23.53
CA LYS A 194 8.89 -4.30 23.21
C LYS A 194 8.71 -5.79 23.41
N LEU A 195 8.80 -6.57 22.35
CA LEU A 195 8.67 -8.02 22.33
C LEU A 195 9.98 -8.68 21.90
N LEU A 196 10.11 -9.96 22.22
CA LEU A 196 11.22 -10.80 21.81
C LEU A 196 10.85 -11.53 20.54
N PHE A 197 11.75 -11.54 19.56
CA PHE A 197 11.58 -12.18 18.24
C PHE A 197 12.77 -13.10 17.95
N ASP A 198 12.50 -14.18 17.20
CA ASP A 198 13.52 -15.02 16.60
C ASP A 198 14.13 -14.37 15.34
N GLU A 199 15.06 -15.07 14.69
CA GLU A 199 15.72 -14.64 13.44
C GLU A 199 14.74 -14.42 12.28
N HIS A 200 13.59 -15.11 12.30
CA HIS A 200 12.53 -15.01 11.29
C HIS A 200 11.46 -13.97 11.64
N ASN A 201 11.66 -13.20 12.71
CA ASN A 201 10.71 -12.23 13.26
C ASN A 201 9.40 -12.85 13.78
N HIS A 202 9.40 -14.10 14.24
CA HIS A 202 8.30 -14.66 14.99
C HIS A 202 8.41 -14.28 16.47
N PRO A 203 7.30 -13.87 17.11
CA PRO A 203 7.34 -13.51 18.53
C PRO A 203 7.57 -14.75 19.39
N LEU A 204 8.43 -14.59 20.38
CA LEU A 204 8.78 -15.63 21.33
C LEU A 204 8.25 -15.30 22.72
N SER A 205 7.67 -16.30 23.38
CA SER A 205 7.42 -16.23 24.82
C SER A 205 8.70 -16.43 25.63
N GLU A 206 8.78 -15.86 26.83
CA GLU A 206 9.91 -16.08 27.74
C GLU A 206 10.15 -17.58 28.03
N LYS A 207 9.06 -18.40 28.04
CA LYS A 207 9.16 -19.85 28.22
C LYS A 207 9.85 -20.55 27.04
N GLN A 208 9.55 -20.12 25.80
CA GLN A 208 10.21 -20.63 24.60
C GLN A 208 11.69 -20.21 24.57
N TYR A 209 11.97 -18.94 24.84
CA TYR A 209 13.33 -18.42 24.87
C TYR A 209 14.24 -19.16 25.86
N ARG A 210 13.73 -19.49 27.07
CA ARG A 210 14.50 -20.24 28.07
C ARG A 210 14.90 -21.63 27.59
N LYS A 211 14.13 -22.26 26.71
CA LYS A 211 14.37 -23.60 26.14
C LYS A 211 15.34 -23.61 24.97
N MET A 212 15.69 -22.44 24.42
CA MET A 212 16.58 -22.32 23.26
C MET A 212 18.05 -22.52 23.64
N THR A 213 18.83 -23.01 22.68
CA THR A 213 20.28 -23.08 22.81
C THR A 213 20.93 -21.68 22.81
N ASP A 214 22.14 -21.54 23.32
CA ASP A 214 22.81 -20.24 23.37
C ASP A 214 23.05 -19.67 21.96
N GLY A 215 23.32 -20.51 20.97
CA GLY A 215 23.40 -20.12 19.56
C GLY A 215 22.10 -19.54 19.02
N GLN A 216 20.95 -20.16 19.31
CA GLN A 216 19.64 -19.65 18.93
C GLN A 216 19.28 -18.36 19.68
N LYS A 217 19.61 -18.27 20.97
CA LYS A 217 19.38 -17.06 21.77
C LYS A 217 20.15 -15.86 21.23
N SER A 218 21.37 -16.07 20.71
CA SER A 218 22.18 -14.99 20.14
C SER A 218 21.56 -14.37 18.88
N GLN A 219 20.68 -15.09 18.18
CA GLN A 219 19.97 -14.61 17.00
C GLN A 219 18.64 -13.91 17.35
N CYS A 220 18.18 -14.04 18.59
CA CYS A 220 16.95 -13.41 19.06
C CYS A 220 17.15 -11.91 19.31
N GLN A 221 16.14 -11.11 18.97
CA GLN A 221 16.17 -9.67 19.14
C GLN A 221 14.94 -9.15 19.88
N ARG A 222 15.15 -8.23 20.81
CA ARG A 222 14.05 -7.46 21.42
C ARG A 222 13.75 -6.25 20.56
N ARG A 223 12.55 -6.20 19.97
CA ARG A 223 12.12 -5.13 19.07
C ARG A 223 10.82 -4.49 19.55
N ARG A 224 10.72 -3.18 19.38
CA ARG A 224 9.49 -2.43 19.65
C ARG A 224 8.59 -2.47 18.44
N CYS A 225 7.29 -2.71 18.68
CA CYS A 225 6.35 -2.89 17.57
C CYS A 225 4.91 -2.56 17.94
N TYR A 226 4.15 -2.33 16.89
CA TYR A 226 2.70 -2.50 16.83
C TYR A 226 2.36 -3.77 16.05
N LYS A 227 1.11 -4.17 16.09
CA LYS A 227 0.55 -5.21 15.23
C LYS A 227 -0.56 -4.60 14.36
N MET A 228 -0.53 -4.89 13.09
CA MET A 228 -1.54 -4.49 12.12
C MET A 228 -2.31 -5.72 11.67
N VAL A 229 -3.62 -5.73 11.88
CA VAL A 229 -4.54 -6.78 11.44
C VAL A 229 -5.33 -6.25 10.26
N THR A 230 -5.45 -7.01 9.19
CA THR A 230 -6.11 -6.56 7.95
C THR A 230 -7.00 -7.62 7.32
N LEU A 231 -7.98 -7.14 6.57
CA LEU A 231 -8.77 -7.92 5.60
C LEU A 231 -8.43 -7.48 4.18
N LEU A 232 -8.01 -8.42 3.35
CA LEU A 232 -7.66 -8.23 1.94
C LEU A 232 -8.69 -8.93 1.06
N HIS A 233 -9.27 -8.22 0.09
CA HIS A 233 -10.13 -8.79 -0.95
C HIS A 233 -9.37 -9.03 -2.24
N THR A 234 -9.58 -10.18 -2.85
CA THR A 234 -8.97 -10.58 -4.14
C THR A 234 -9.90 -11.56 -4.87
N ASN A 235 -9.46 -12.06 -6.01
CA ASN A 235 -10.09 -13.16 -6.74
C ASN A 235 -9.09 -14.30 -7.01
N ARG A 236 -9.56 -15.43 -7.56
CA ARG A 236 -8.71 -16.60 -7.85
C ARG A 236 -7.59 -16.32 -8.84
N THR A 237 -7.81 -15.38 -9.76
CA THR A 237 -6.81 -14.98 -10.77
C THR A 237 -5.82 -13.94 -10.26
N LEU A 238 -5.99 -13.47 -9.03
CA LEU A 238 -5.15 -12.43 -8.40
C LEU A 238 -5.05 -11.15 -9.25
N ASP A 239 -6.16 -10.77 -9.89
CA ASP A 239 -6.22 -9.60 -10.76
C ASP A 239 -6.12 -8.27 -10.00
N PHE A 240 -6.44 -8.29 -8.71
CA PHE A 240 -6.41 -7.13 -7.83
C PHE A 240 -6.26 -7.53 -6.37
N PHE A 241 -5.89 -6.55 -5.53
CA PHE A 241 -5.74 -6.70 -4.10
C PHE A 241 -6.25 -5.44 -3.40
N LEU A 242 -7.33 -5.55 -2.61
CA LEU A 242 -7.94 -4.41 -1.92
C LEU A 242 -7.97 -4.66 -0.42
N PHE A 243 -7.27 -3.86 0.36
CA PHE A 243 -7.43 -3.85 1.80
C PHE A 243 -8.75 -3.18 2.17
N VAL A 244 -9.69 -3.94 2.70
CA VAL A 244 -11.05 -3.47 2.98
C VAL A 244 -11.26 -3.06 4.43
N ALA A 245 -10.44 -3.56 5.34
CA ALA A 245 -10.45 -3.18 6.74
C ALA A 245 -9.06 -3.35 7.34
N MET A 246 -8.74 -2.54 8.34
CA MET A 246 -7.47 -2.64 9.05
C MET A 246 -7.60 -2.09 10.47
N LYS A 247 -6.78 -2.62 11.38
CA LYS A 247 -6.64 -2.09 12.73
C LYS A 247 -5.18 -2.19 13.17
N VAL A 248 -4.63 -1.09 13.66
CA VAL A 248 -3.33 -1.06 14.33
C VAL A 248 -3.59 -1.16 15.83
N VAL A 249 -2.95 -2.11 16.46
CA VAL A 249 -3.07 -2.39 17.89
C VAL A 249 -1.68 -2.53 18.52
N SER A 250 -1.62 -2.66 19.83
CA SER A 250 -0.36 -2.96 20.52
C SER A 250 0.22 -4.29 20.04
N GLY A 251 1.55 -4.42 19.99
CA GLY A 251 2.20 -5.62 19.46
C GLY A 251 1.86 -6.91 20.22
N ASN A 252 1.46 -6.81 21.49
CA ASN A 252 1.07 -7.94 22.34
C ASN A 252 -0.44 -8.26 22.31
N ASP A 253 -1.25 -7.43 21.65
CA ASP A 253 -2.68 -7.72 21.53
C ASP A 253 -2.91 -8.99 20.72
N HIS A 254 -3.95 -9.74 21.09
CA HIS A 254 -4.32 -10.95 20.38
C HIS A 254 -5.05 -10.60 19.09
N GLU A 255 -4.49 -11.03 17.94
CA GLU A 255 -5.00 -10.68 16.61
C GLU A 255 -6.35 -11.30 16.27
N CYS A 256 -6.67 -12.48 16.85
CA CYS A 256 -7.85 -13.24 16.48
C CYS A 256 -9.17 -12.49 16.75
N PRO A 257 -9.45 -11.94 17.96
CA PRO A 257 -10.66 -11.15 18.20
C PRO A 257 -10.72 -9.90 17.30
N VAL A 258 -9.56 -9.26 17.09
CA VAL A 258 -9.48 -8.05 16.26
C VAL A 258 -9.90 -8.33 14.82
N LEU A 259 -9.47 -9.48 14.25
CA LEU A 259 -9.85 -9.86 12.91
C LEU A 259 -11.37 -10.10 12.77
N TYR A 260 -11.97 -10.82 13.71
CA TYR A 260 -13.41 -11.09 13.66
C TYR A 260 -14.25 -9.83 13.89
N ASP A 261 -13.75 -8.85 14.65
CA ASP A 261 -14.34 -7.51 14.74
C ASP A 261 -14.30 -6.79 13.38
N LEU A 262 -13.17 -6.89 12.64
CA LEU A 262 -13.07 -6.34 11.28
C LEU A 262 -14.02 -7.05 10.30
N VAL A 263 -14.18 -8.37 10.40
CA VAL A 263 -15.17 -9.13 9.59
C VAL A 263 -16.58 -8.63 9.88
N LYS A 264 -16.95 -8.49 11.15
CA LYS A 264 -18.25 -7.95 11.58
C LYS A 264 -18.48 -6.54 11.02
N GLN A 265 -17.49 -5.64 11.17
CA GLN A 265 -17.53 -4.28 10.64
C GLN A 265 -17.75 -4.29 9.12
N PHE A 266 -16.99 -5.12 8.40
CA PHE A 266 -17.12 -5.22 6.94
C PHE A 266 -18.52 -5.71 6.52
N VAL A 267 -19.04 -6.75 7.17
CA VAL A 267 -20.40 -7.27 6.87
C VAL A 267 -21.48 -6.23 7.18
N GLN A 268 -21.33 -5.47 8.27
CA GLN A 268 -22.26 -4.38 8.59
C GLN A 268 -22.20 -3.24 7.57
N THR A 269 -21.04 -2.98 7.00
CA THR A 269 -20.82 -1.89 6.04
C THR A 269 -21.21 -2.27 4.61
N ALA A 270 -20.75 -3.42 4.12
CA ALA A 270 -20.93 -3.88 2.74
C ALA A 270 -22.18 -4.75 2.54
N GLY A 271 -22.74 -5.28 3.63
CA GLY A 271 -23.86 -6.22 3.58
C GLY A 271 -23.43 -7.69 3.51
N LYS A 272 -24.35 -8.58 3.86
CA LYS A 272 -24.17 -10.03 3.72
C LYS A 272 -24.04 -10.41 2.24
N GLY A 273 -23.25 -11.45 1.95
CA GLY A 273 -23.08 -12.01 0.60
C GLY A 273 -22.01 -11.34 -0.26
N VAL A 274 -21.40 -10.23 0.18
CA VAL A 274 -20.21 -9.66 -0.47
C VAL A 274 -18.97 -10.49 -0.12
N MET A 275 -18.74 -10.77 1.16
CA MET A 275 -17.75 -11.75 1.61
C MET A 275 -18.40 -13.12 1.63
N LYS A 276 -17.91 -14.04 0.81
CA LYS A 276 -18.42 -15.41 0.73
C LYS A 276 -17.39 -16.43 1.24
N ARG A 277 -16.13 -16.10 1.10
CA ARG A 277 -14.99 -16.94 1.44
C ARG A 277 -13.98 -16.15 2.23
N LEU A 278 -13.56 -16.67 3.39
CA LEU A 278 -12.52 -16.09 4.21
C LEU A 278 -11.42 -17.12 4.45
N ILE A 279 -10.20 -16.78 4.02
CA ILE A 279 -9.01 -17.63 4.14
C ILE A 279 -8.13 -17.07 5.24
N LEU A 280 -7.78 -17.89 6.22
CA LEU A 280 -7.08 -17.48 7.43
C LEU A 280 -5.85 -18.34 7.71
N ASP A 281 -4.94 -17.82 8.53
CA ASP A 281 -3.86 -18.60 9.14
C ASP A 281 -4.34 -19.22 10.47
N ARG A 282 -3.64 -20.25 10.93
CA ARG A 282 -3.87 -20.97 12.20
C ARG A 282 -3.86 -20.07 13.45
N GLY A 283 -3.38 -18.85 13.35
CA GLY A 283 -3.45 -17.84 14.41
C GLY A 283 -4.87 -17.40 14.74
N PHE A 284 -5.80 -17.55 13.81
CA PHE A 284 -7.19 -17.09 13.89
C PHE A 284 -8.20 -18.21 14.18
N LEU A 285 -7.76 -19.34 14.74
CA LEU A 285 -8.62 -20.44 15.13
C LEU A 285 -9.49 -20.06 16.34
N ASP A 286 -10.78 -19.85 16.09
CA ASP A 286 -11.83 -19.64 17.09
C ASP A 286 -13.13 -20.29 16.60
N GLY A 287 -13.49 -21.43 17.20
CA GLY A 287 -14.64 -22.22 16.77
C GLY A 287 -15.98 -21.49 16.88
N LYS A 288 -16.13 -20.62 17.89
CA LYS A 288 -17.35 -19.82 18.07
C LYS A 288 -17.46 -18.75 16.97
N ALA A 289 -16.36 -18.04 16.71
CA ALA A 289 -16.32 -17.01 15.67
C ALA A 289 -16.50 -17.62 14.27
N ILE A 290 -15.89 -18.78 13.99
CA ILE A 290 -16.07 -19.53 12.75
C ILE A 290 -17.54 -19.92 12.56
N SER A 291 -18.18 -20.47 13.62
CA SER A 291 -19.59 -20.83 13.59
C SER A 291 -20.51 -19.62 13.34
N LEU A 292 -20.21 -18.49 13.97
CA LEU A 292 -20.94 -17.24 13.77
C LEU A 292 -20.82 -16.76 12.31
N CYS A 293 -19.61 -16.75 11.75
CA CYS A 293 -19.39 -16.35 10.36
C CYS A 293 -20.20 -17.19 9.38
N LYS A 294 -20.22 -18.50 9.58
CA LYS A 294 -21.01 -19.41 8.72
C LYS A 294 -22.50 -19.21 8.89
N LYS A 295 -23.01 -19.24 10.14
CA LYS A 295 -24.45 -19.23 10.43
C LYS A 295 -25.09 -17.86 10.20
N GLU A 296 -24.45 -16.79 10.70
CA GLU A 296 -25.05 -15.46 10.70
C GLU A 296 -24.70 -14.66 9.45
N TYR A 297 -23.47 -14.82 8.93
CA TYR A 297 -23.00 -14.01 7.80
C TYR A 297 -22.99 -14.77 6.48
N GLY A 298 -23.10 -16.10 6.49
CA GLY A 298 -23.03 -16.94 5.30
C GLY A 298 -21.61 -17.01 4.69
N ILE A 299 -20.59 -16.81 5.53
CA ILE A 299 -19.18 -16.80 5.11
C ILE A 299 -18.57 -18.18 5.35
N ASP A 300 -18.01 -18.75 4.29
CA ASP A 300 -17.22 -19.98 4.39
C ASP A 300 -15.78 -19.66 4.81
N ILE A 301 -15.27 -20.41 5.79
CA ILE A 301 -13.91 -20.20 6.32
C ILE A 301 -13.03 -21.39 5.95
N LEU A 302 -11.82 -21.07 5.48
CA LEU A 302 -10.75 -22.01 5.19
C LEU A 302 -9.54 -21.66 6.06
N ILE A 303 -9.14 -22.62 6.94
CA ILE A 303 -8.11 -22.35 7.94
C ILE A 303 -7.37 -23.66 8.32
N PRO A 304 -6.02 -23.65 8.51
CA PRO A 304 -5.29 -24.81 9.00
C PRO A 304 -5.52 -25.02 10.51
N ILE A 305 -5.52 -26.29 10.93
CA ILE A 305 -5.63 -26.66 12.35
C ILE A 305 -4.25 -26.88 12.97
N ARG A 306 -4.20 -26.82 14.31
CA ARG A 306 -2.97 -27.07 15.08
C ARG A 306 -2.86 -28.53 15.45
N ARG A 307 -1.63 -29.07 15.49
CA ARG A 307 -1.34 -30.48 15.83
C ARG A 307 -1.82 -30.90 17.22
N ASN A 308 -2.03 -29.97 18.15
CA ASN A 308 -2.47 -30.22 19.52
C ASN A 308 -3.99 -30.11 19.74
N MET A 309 -4.77 -30.06 18.67
CA MET A 309 -6.24 -30.01 18.75
C MET A 309 -6.83 -31.41 18.62
N ASP A 310 -7.92 -31.71 19.35
CA ASP A 310 -8.62 -33.01 19.30
C ASP A 310 -9.02 -33.34 17.86
N ILE A 311 -9.57 -32.38 17.11
CA ILE A 311 -9.93 -32.57 15.71
C ILE A 311 -8.73 -32.98 14.82
N TYR A 312 -7.51 -32.60 15.17
CA TYR A 312 -6.31 -33.05 14.44
C TYR A 312 -6.04 -34.52 14.70
N ILE A 313 -6.17 -34.97 15.96
CA ILE A 313 -5.95 -36.37 16.38
C ILE A 313 -7.00 -37.27 15.74
N ASP A 314 -8.26 -36.87 15.80
CA ASP A 314 -9.37 -37.60 15.18
C ASP A 314 -9.23 -37.71 13.67
N ALA A 315 -8.84 -36.60 13.02
CA ALA A 315 -8.57 -36.59 11.60
C ALA A 315 -7.44 -37.54 11.21
N MET A 316 -6.31 -37.51 11.95
CA MET A 316 -5.19 -38.44 11.70
C MET A 316 -5.64 -39.90 11.77
N ALA A 317 -6.42 -40.29 12.80
CA ALA A 317 -6.93 -41.65 12.94
C ALA A 317 -7.83 -42.03 11.75
N LEU A 318 -8.80 -41.18 11.41
CA LEU A 318 -9.72 -41.44 10.30
C LEU A 318 -9.02 -41.54 8.94
N PHE A 319 -8.04 -40.69 8.65
CA PHE A 319 -7.30 -40.76 7.38
C PHE A 319 -6.34 -41.94 7.29
N GLN A 320 -6.00 -42.58 8.43
CA GLN A 320 -5.20 -43.81 8.47
C GLN A 320 -6.08 -45.08 8.33
N GLU A 321 -7.26 -45.07 8.90
CA GLU A 321 -8.17 -46.23 8.97
C GLU A 321 -9.13 -46.32 7.76
N SER A 322 -9.46 -45.19 7.14
CA SER A 322 -10.41 -45.12 6.03
C SER A 322 -9.72 -45.28 4.67
N ASP A 323 -10.39 -45.96 3.75
CA ASP A 323 -9.96 -46.03 2.34
C ASP A 323 -10.29 -44.68 1.65
N VAL A 324 -9.46 -43.70 1.93
CA VAL A 324 -9.64 -42.31 1.46
C VAL A 324 -8.99 -42.13 0.11
N HIS A 325 -9.73 -41.58 -0.83
CA HIS A 325 -9.21 -41.28 -2.16
C HIS A 325 -8.28 -40.06 -2.13
N TRP A 326 -6.97 -40.28 -2.35
CA TRP A 326 -5.95 -39.25 -2.46
C TRP A 326 -5.85 -38.72 -3.90
N VAL A 327 -5.97 -37.42 -4.07
CA VAL A 327 -5.86 -36.73 -5.35
C VAL A 327 -4.52 -36.00 -5.40
N GLU A 328 -3.77 -36.20 -6.49
CA GLU A 328 -2.53 -35.49 -6.69
C GLU A 328 -2.77 -34.01 -6.96
N CYS A 329 -2.16 -33.14 -6.15
CA CYS A 329 -2.22 -31.71 -6.31
C CYS A 329 -1.09 -31.26 -7.23
N LYS A 330 -1.42 -30.91 -8.46
CA LYS A 330 -0.43 -30.30 -9.36
C LYS A 330 0.00 -28.95 -8.78
N PRO A 331 1.31 -28.65 -8.72
CA PRO A 331 1.75 -27.31 -8.36
C PRO A 331 1.07 -26.32 -9.32
N PRO A 332 0.68 -25.12 -8.84
CA PRO A 332 0.18 -24.08 -9.73
C PRO A 332 1.21 -23.94 -10.82
N LYS A 333 0.79 -24.07 -12.10
CA LYS A 333 1.69 -23.84 -13.22
C LYS A 333 2.26 -22.46 -12.98
N GLU A 334 3.56 -22.36 -12.71
CA GLU A 334 4.26 -21.11 -12.92
C GLU A 334 3.94 -20.74 -14.37
N GLU A 335 3.05 -19.78 -14.56
CA GLU A 335 2.94 -19.11 -15.83
C GLU A 335 4.31 -18.49 -16.04
N THR A 336 5.18 -19.23 -16.69
CA THR A 336 6.37 -18.68 -17.31
C THR A 336 5.83 -17.66 -18.29
N GLN A 337 5.63 -16.43 -17.81
CA GLN A 337 5.39 -15.28 -18.66
C GLN A 337 6.52 -15.30 -19.67
N LYS A 338 6.22 -15.83 -20.85
CA LYS A 338 7.14 -15.70 -22.00
C LYS A 338 7.45 -14.23 -22.06
N PRO A 339 8.69 -13.80 -21.82
CA PRO A 339 9.02 -12.40 -21.87
C PRO A 339 8.56 -11.92 -23.24
N LEU A 340 7.68 -10.92 -23.25
CA LEU A 340 7.40 -10.19 -24.48
C LEU A 340 8.75 -9.93 -25.12
N ARG A 341 8.99 -10.49 -26.30
CA ARG A 341 10.21 -10.26 -27.08
C ARG A 341 10.22 -8.81 -27.54
N LEU A 342 10.44 -7.90 -26.60
CA LEU A 342 10.93 -6.58 -26.91
C LEU A 342 12.25 -6.79 -27.66
N ARG A 343 12.38 -6.21 -28.85
CA ARG A 343 13.65 -6.21 -29.60
C ARG A 343 14.76 -5.88 -28.59
N PRO A 344 15.83 -6.67 -28.52
CA PRO A 344 16.87 -6.49 -27.52
C PRO A 344 17.46 -5.08 -27.70
N LYS A 345 17.12 -4.16 -26.81
CA LYS A 345 17.95 -2.97 -26.61
C LYS A 345 19.31 -3.48 -26.20
N ALA A 346 20.35 -3.00 -26.86
CA ALA A 346 21.73 -3.34 -26.51
C ALA A 346 21.91 -3.14 -24.99
N ILE A 347 22.04 -4.26 -24.28
CA ILE A 347 22.22 -4.26 -22.83
C ILE A 347 23.60 -3.65 -22.56
N SER A 348 23.69 -2.65 -21.71
CA SER A 348 24.96 -2.01 -21.39
C SER A 348 25.93 -3.05 -20.80
N LYS A 349 27.25 -2.91 -21.05
CA LYS A 349 28.29 -3.80 -20.50
C LYS A 349 28.17 -3.94 -18.96
N ARG A 350 27.71 -2.91 -18.26
CA ARG A 350 27.47 -2.91 -16.81
C ARG A 350 26.28 -3.80 -16.41
N GLU A 351 25.24 -3.83 -17.20
CA GLU A 351 24.05 -4.66 -17.00
C GLU A 351 24.33 -6.14 -17.33
N GLN A 352 25.13 -6.40 -18.38
CA GLN A 352 25.62 -7.74 -18.69
C GLN A 352 26.44 -8.32 -17.54
N LYS A 353 27.40 -7.56 -17.02
CA LYS A 353 28.22 -7.97 -15.88
C LYS A 353 27.39 -8.21 -14.60
N ARG A 354 26.34 -7.40 -14.37
CA ARG A 354 25.41 -7.60 -13.26
C ARG A 354 24.57 -8.88 -13.42
N GLN A 355 24.11 -9.18 -14.64
CA GLN A 355 23.37 -10.41 -14.94
C GLN A 355 24.26 -11.64 -14.82
N GLU A 356 25.51 -11.57 -15.27
CA GLU A 356 26.50 -12.64 -15.10
C GLU A 356 26.81 -12.91 -13.62
N THR A 357 27.01 -11.84 -12.82
CA THR A 357 27.23 -11.98 -11.38
C THR A 357 26.01 -12.59 -10.66
N LEU A 358 24.79 -12.23 -11.08
CA LEU A 358 23.56 -12.82 -10.55
C LEU A 358 23.40 -14.30 -10.97
N ARG A 359 23.78 -14.66 -12.20
CA ARG A 359 23.80 -16.06 -12.65
C ARG A 359 24.83 -16.89 -11.89
N GLN A 360 26.04 -16.35 -11.70
CA GLN A 360 27.10 -17.01 -10.92
C GLN A 360 26.69 -17.20 -9.46
N ARG A 361 26.05 -16.20 -8.83
CA ARG A 361 25.50 -16.32 -7.46
C ARG A 361 24.39 -17.36 -7.36
N LYS A 362 23.51 -17.49 -8.37
CA LYS A 362 22.49 -18.55 -8.42
C LYS A 362 23.09 -19.94 -8.60
N GLN A 363 24.16 -20.06 -9.38
CA GLN A 363 24.89 -21.33 -9.57
C GLN A 363 25.73 -21.72 -8.36
N GLN A 364 26.12 -20.76 -7.52
CA GLN A 364 26.88 -20.99 -6.28
C GLN A 364 26.00 -21.20 -5.04
N GLN A 365 24.67 -21.04 -5.15
CA GLN A 365 23.79 -21.45 -4.06
C GLN A 365 23.81 -22.97 -3.96
N PRO A 366 24.12 -23.53 -2.77
CA PRO A 366 24.03 -24.97 -2.59
C PRO A 366 22.62 -25.43 -2.92
N SER A 367 22.51 -26.57 -3.59
CA SER A 367 21.21 -27.22 -3.81
C SER A 367 20.53 -27.39 -2.47
N PRO A 368 19.22 -27.15 -2.36
CA PRO A 368 18.52 -27.38 -1.10
C PRO A 368 18.74 -28.84 -0.66
N PRO A 369 18.86 -29.09 0.64
CA PRO A 369 19.03 -30.46 1.13
C PRO A 369 17.81 -31.32 0.71
N PRO A 370 17.98 -32.64 0.53
CA PRO A 370 16.91 -33.54 0.08
C PRO A 370 15.63 -33.44 0.93
N GLU A 371 15.76 -33.12 2.20
CA GLU A 371 14.66 -32.89 3.16
C GLU A 371 13.78 -31.68 2.79
N GLU A 372 14.28 -30.74 1.97
CA GLU A 372 13.53 -29.57 1.51
C GLU A 372 13.01 -29.72 0.08
N ILE A 373 13.39 -30.80 -0.63
CA ILE A 373 12.98 -31.00 -2.02
C ILE A 373 11.65 -31.75 -2.06
N LEU A 374 10.57 -31.01 -2.32
CA LEU A 374 9.23 -31.56 -2.47
C LEU A 374 9.08 -32.29 -3.82
N ILE A 375 8.73 -33.60 -3.78
CA ILE A 375 8.53 -34.43 -4.96
C ILE A 375 7.06 -34.46 -5.39
N LYS A 376 6.15 -34.66 -4.42
CA LYS A 376 4.72 -34.88 -4.69
C LYS A 376 3.87 -34.28 -3.60
N LYS A 377 2.71 -33.74 -3.99
CA LYS A 377 1.64 -33.31 -3.08
C LYS A 377 0.38 -34.05 -3.41
N GLU A 378 -0.29 -34.51 -2.35
CA GLU A 378 -1.60 -35.16 -2.45
C GLU A 378 -2.54 -34.52 -1.44
N ALA A 379 -3.82 -34.49 -1.75
CA ALA A 379 -4.86 -34.09 -0.83
C ALA A 379 -6.03 -35.06 -0.83
N ALA A 380 -6.66 -35.20 0.33
CA ALA A 380 -7.86 -35.98 0.49
C ALA A 380 -8.82 -35.22 1.42
N ALA A 381 -10.13 -35.46 1.33
CA ALA A 381 -11.12 -34.75 2.14
C ALA A 381 -12.14 -35.69 2.74
N ILE A 382 -12.49 -35.45 4.01
CA ILE A 382 -13.59 -36.11 4.72
C ILE A 382 -14.51 -35.01 5.26
N GLY A 383 -15.80 -35.08 4.95
CA GLY A 383 -16.82 -34.15 5.43
C GLY A 383 -17.42 -34.52 6.78
N GLU A 384 -18.34 -33.68 7.26
CA GLU A 384 -19.17 -33.87 8.44
C GLU A 384 -18.42 -34.03 9.78
N PHE A 385 -17.21 -33.52 9.89
CA PHE A 385 -16.48 -33.50 11.16
C PHE A 385 -17.15 -32.60 12.19
N ARG A 386 -17.33 -33.12 13.43
CA ARG A 386 -17.95 -32.42 14.57
C ARG A 386 -17.13 -32.52 15.85
N SER A 387 -15.92 -33.05 15.81
CA SER A 387 -15.10 -33.32 17.01
C SER A 387 -14.47 -32.05 17.63
N TRP A 388 -14.69 -30.88 17.07
CA TRP A 388 -14.24 -29.62 17.68
C TRP A 388 -15.40 -28.98 18.46
N SER A 389 -15.45 -29.18 19.78
CA SER A 389 -16.55 -28.79 20.66
C SER A 389 -16.96 -27.31 20.60
N SER A 390 -16.03 -26.40 20.38
CA SER A 390 -16.33 -24.97 20.26
C SER A 390 -16.88 -24.54 18.89
N CYS A 391 -16.82 -25.42 17.88
CA CYS A 391 -17.35 -25.17 16.54
C CYS A 391 -18.67 -25.96 16.36
N THR A 392 -19.77 -25.24 16.14
CA THR A 392 -21.11 -25.81 16.06
C THR A 392 -21.63 -26.04 14.64
N VAL A 393 -20.75 -25.86 13.64
CA VAL A 393 -21.04 -26.17 12.23
C VAL A 393 -20.27 -27.41 11.80
N PRO A 394 -20.81 -28.24 10.88
CA PRO A 394 -20.06 -29.33 10.30
C PRO A 394 -18.84 -28.79 9.53
N LEU A 395 -17.75 -29.53 9.59
CA LEU A 395 -16.50 -29.17 8.98
C LEU A 395 -16.09 -30.24 7.96
N THR A 396 -15.55 -29.81 6.83
CA THR A 396 -14.78 -30.67 5.94
C THR A 396 -13.31 -30.56 6.35
N VAL A 397 -12.69 -31.69 6.69
CA VAL A 397 -11.25 -31.75 6.97
C VAL A 397 -10.53 -32.21 5.71
N VAL A 398 -9.54 -31.45 5.31
CA VAL A 398 -8.70 -31.73 4.13
C VAL A 398 -7.30 -32.06 4.60
N ALA A 399 -6.88 -33.30 4.39
CA ALA A 399 -5.53 -33.74 4.62
C ALA A 399 -4.66 -33.37 3.42
N ASN A 400 -3.51 -32.77 3.68
CA ASN A 400 -2.46 -32.50 2.69
C ASN A 400 -1.26 -33.35 3.05
N ARG A 401 -0.79 -34.16 2.11
CA ARG A 401 0.37 -35.02 2.26
C ARG A 401 1.46 -34.57 1.30
N GLU A 402 2.61 -34.23 1.84
CA GLU A 402 3.78 -33.77 1.11
C GLU A 402 4.86 -34.82 1.20
N HIS A 403 5.41 -35.22 0.05
CA HIS A 403 6.47 -36.22 -0.07
C HIS A 403 7.77 -35.54 -0.46
N TYR A 404 8.83 -35.78 0.27
CA TYR A 404 10.13 -35.17 0.08
C TYR A 404 11.18 -36.15 -0.52
N ALA A 405 12.27 -35.62 -1.06
CA ALA A 405 13.28 -36.42 -1.79
C ALA A 405 14.08 -37.38 -0.89
N ASP A 406 14.14 -37.14 0.40
CA ASP A 406 14.72 -38.03 1.40
C ASP A 406 13.79 -39.20 1.81
N GLY A 407 12.54 -39.21 1.30
CA GLY A 407 11.53 -40.23 1.58
C GLY A 407 10.63 -39.91 2.78
N HIS A 408 10.86 -38.82 3.52
CA HIS A 408 9.93 -38.45 4.59
C HIS A 408 8.63 -37.85 4.04
N GLN A 409 7.56 -37.94 4.83
CA GLN A 409 6.24 -37.41 4.51
C GLN A 409 5.78 -36.49 5.63
N GLU A 410 5.23 -35.33 5.25
CA GLU A 410 4.53 -34.44 6.16
C GLU A 410 3.03 -34.44 5.88
N ILE A 411 2.23 -34.57 6.94
CA ILE A 411 0.77 -34.46 6.86
C ILE A 411 0.34 -33.26 7.70
N TRP A 412 -0.48 -32.42 7.08
CA TRP A 412 -1.12 -31.29 7.76
C TRP A 412 -2.56 -31.11 7.27
N PHE A 413 -3.40 -30.49 8.08
CA PHE A 413 -4.83 -30.42 7.82
C PHE A 413 -5.34 -29.00 7.70
N LEU A 414 -6.29 -28.82 6.76
CA LEU A 414 -7.18 -27.68 6.67
C LEU A 414 -8.57 -28.06 7.14
N ILE A 415 -9.29 -27.12 7.71
CA ILE A 415 -10.75 -27.22 7.88
C ILE A 415 -11.43 -26.21 7.00
N ASP A 416 -12.54 -26.63 6.42
CA ASP A 416 -13.41 -25.84 5.57
C ASP A 416 -14.84 -25.93 6.08
N THR A 417 -15.51 -24.80 6.25
CA THR A 417 -16.93 -24.76 6.60
C THR A 417 -17.83 -24.88 5.36
N LYS A 418 -17.23 -24.87 4.17
CA LYS A 418 -17.92 -25.18 2.92
C LYS A 418 -17.91 -26.69 2.69
N GLU A 419 -19.06 -27.25 2.42
CA GLU A 419 -19.13 -28.60 1.90
C GLU A 419 -18.50 -28.66 0.52
N SER A 420 -17.33 -29.25 0.43
CA SER A 420 -16.58 -29.39 -0.82
C SER A 420 -16.13 -30.82 -1.01
N ARG A 421 -16.18 -31.29 -2.26
CA ARG A 421 -15.79 -32.66 -2.62
C ARG A 421 -14.42 -32.74 -3.32
N ASP A 422 -13.85 -31.61 -3.74
CA ASP A 422 -12.57 -31.58 -4.43
C ASP A 422 -11.45 -31.02 -3.53
N PRO A 423 -10.64 -31.91 -2.92
CA PRO A 423 -9.57 -31.51 -2.01
C PRO A 423 -8.46 -30.70 -2.71
N SER A 424 -8.24 -30.94 -4.01
CA SER A 424 -7.20 -30.26 -4.77
C SER A 424 -7.54 -28.76 -4.97
N GLN A 425 -8.81 -28.46 -5.20
CA GLN A 425 -9.28 -27.07 -5.31
C GLN A 425 -9.18 -26.34 -3.97
N ILE A 426 -9.49 -27.01 -2.86
CA ILE A 426 -9.38 -26.42 -1.52
C ILE A 426 -7.92 -26.07 -1.22
N GLN A 427 -7.00 -26.96 -1.54
CA GLN A 427 -5.57 -26.75 -1.36
C GLN A 427 -5.07 -25.58 -2.21
N GLN A 428 -5.48 -25.50 -3.49
CA GLN A 428 -5.15 -24.39 -4.37
C GLN A 428 -5.71 -23.06 -3.85
N GLU A 429 -6.95 -23.08 -3.35
CA GLU A 429 -7.59 -21.88 -2.79
C GLU A 429 -6.86 -21.39 -1.53
N TYR A 430 -6.38 -22.32 -0.68
CA TYR A 430 -5.58 -21.95 0.49
C TYR A 430 -4.26 -21.25 0.12
N HIS A 431 -3.66 -21.59 -1.01
CA HIS A 431 -2.45 -20.92 -1.50
C HIS A 431 -2.65 -19.44 -1.78
N LEU A 432 -3.89 -18.97 -2.01
CA LEU A 432 -4.16 -17.53 -2.15
C LEU A 432 -3.75 -16.75 -0.91
N ARG A 433 -3.68 -17.40 0.27
CA ARG A 433 -3.23 -16.77 1.52
C ARG A 433 -1.84 -16.13 1.40
N THR A 434 -0.92 -16.79 0.69
CA THR A 434 0.45 -16.26 0.54
C THR A 434 0.49 -14.91 -0.16
N SER A 435 -0.58 -14.56 -0.88
CA SER A 435 -0.65 -13.27 -1.57
C SER A 435 -0.68 -12.07 -0.61
N ILE A 436 -1.25 -12.20 0.60
CA ILE A 436 -1.27 -11.09 1.57
C ILE A 436 0.13 -10.84 2.16
N GLU A 437 0.92 -11.89 2.37
CA GLU A 437 2.29 -11.77 2.85
C GLU A 437 3.17 -11.01 1.84
N GLU A 438 3.00 -11.32 0.55
CA GLU A 438 3.68 -10.58 -0.52
C GLU A 438 3.22 -9.11 -0.57
N ARG A 439 1.93 -8.83 -0.33
CA ARG A 439 1.44 -7.43 -0.23
C ARG A 439 2.07 -6.71 0.96
N TYR A 440 2.14 -7.33 2.12
CA TYR A 440 2.83 -6.74 3.28
C TYR A 440 4.31 -6.47 2.98
N ARG A 441 5.00 -7.41 2.35
CA ARG A 441 6.38 -7.23 1.93
C ARG A 441 6.52 -6.01 1.00
N GLN A 442 5.64 -5.88 0.02
CA GLN A 442 5.65 -4.74 -0.91
C GLN A 442 5.38 -3.42 -0.20
N LEU A 443 4.39 -3.36 0.69
CA LEU A 443 4.08 -2.16 1.45
C LEU A 443 5.24 -1.74 2.36
N LYS A 444 5.90 -2.71 3.00
CA LYS A 444 7.06 -2.45 3.86
C LYS A 444 8.30 -2.00 3.08
N CYS A 445 8.57 -2.62 1.91
CA CYS A 445 9.79 -2.35 1.15
C CYS A 445 9.68 -1.15 0.19
N PHE A 446 8.49 -0.83 -0.32
CA PHE A 446 8.32 0.15 -1.41
C PHE A 446 7.33 1.29 -1.10
N ASN A 447 6.60 1.21 0.01
CA ASN A 447 5.63 2.22 0.43
C ASN A 447 5.94 2.78 1.82
N ASP A 448 7.13 2.53 2.36
CA ASP A 448 7.61 3.03 3.66
C ASP A 448 6.69 2.71 4.86
N LEU A 449 6.05 1.53 4.85
CA LEU A 449 5.12 1.15 5.92
C LEU A 449 5.80 1.02 7.31
N THR A 450 7.11 0.96 7.37
CA THR A 450 7.89 0.78 8.62
C THR A 450 8.76 1.98 8.99
N HIS A 451 8.77 3.04 8.18
CA HIS A 451 9.56 4.24 8.45
C HIS A 451 8.65 5.34 9.02
N PHE A 452 8.40 5.28 10.32
CA PHE A 452 7.56 6.26 11.01
C PHE A 452 8.39 7.45 11.48
N THR A 453 7.96 8.66 11.12
CA THR A 453 8.63 9.92 11.50
C THR A 453 8.09 10.54 12.78
N SER A 454 7.02 9.98 13.34
CA SER A 454 6.39 10.48 14.57
C SER A 454 6.14 9.34 15.55
N ARG A 455 6.17 9.69 16.84
CA ARG A 455 5.90 8.78 17.96
C ARG A 455 4.43 8.76 18.37
N ALA A 456 3.64 9.75 17.94
CA ALA A 456 2.21 9.82 18.21
C ALA A 456 1.47 8.69 17.47
N PHE A 457 0.61 7.96 18.18
CA PHE A 457 -0.13 6.84 17.61
C PHE A 457 -1.02 7.26 16.43
N SER A 458 -1.66 8.44 16.52
CA SER A 458 -2.45 8.99 15.42
C SER A 458 -1.66 9.17 14.13
N MET A 459 -0.39 9.59 14.23
CA MET A 459 0.50 9.74 13.09
C MET A 459 0.90 8.40 12.47
N VAL A 460 1.15 7.38 13.30
CA VAL A 460 1.42 6.01 12.84
C VAL A 460 0.21 5.49 12.07
N VAL A 461 -0.98 5.61 12.64
CA VAL A 461 -2.24 5.18 12.00
C VAL A 461 -2.51 5.98 10.72
N ASN A 462 -2.30 7.29 10.72
CA ASN A 462 -2.44 8.12 9.53
C ASN A 462 -1.57 7.60 8.38
N GLN A 463 -0.30 7.33 8.65
CA GLN A 463 0.61 6.80 7.63
C GLN A 463 0.13 5.46 7.08
N VAL A 464 -0.25 4.51 7.95
CA VAL A 464 -0.72 3.18 7.56
C VAL A 464 -2.00 3.27 6.71
N VAL A 465 -2.99 4.05 7.16
CA VAL A 465 -4.27 4.24 6.44
C VAL A 465 -4.04 4.82 5.05
N PHE A 466 -3.23 5.87 4.94
CA PHE A 466 -3.00 6.50 3.64
C PHE A 466 -2.11 5.66 2.70
N ILE A 467 -1.21 4.83 3.22
CA ILE A 467 -0.50 3.84 2.40
C ILE A 467 -1.48 2.83 1.81
N MET A 468 -2.38 2.28 2.64
CA MET A 468 -3.37 1.31 2.17
C MET A 468 -4.40 1.93 1.23
N LEU A 469 -4.84 3.16 1.50
CA LEU A 469 -5.75 3.88 0.61
C LEU A 469 -5.10 4.17 -0.76
N ALA A 470 -3.86 4.64 -0.77
CA ALA A 470 -3.11 4.87 -2.01
C ALA A 470 -2.92 3.57 -2.79
N TYR A 471 -2.59 2.48 -2.10
CA TYR A 471 -2.47 1.16 -2.69
C TYR A 471 -3.80 0.71 -3.32
N ASN A 472 -4.91 0.79 -2.59
CA ASN A 472 -6.24 0.40 -3.09
C ASN A 472 -6.68 1.22 -4.31
N LEU A 473 -6.49 2.53 -4.26
CA LEU A 473 -6.86 3.41 -5.38
C LEU A 473 -5.99 3.15 -6.61
N LEU A 474 -4.71 2.82 -6.42
CA LEU A 474 -3.83 2.41 -7.51
C LEU A 474 -4.29 1.07 -8.12
N GLN A 475 -4.64 0.06 -7.30
CA GLN A 475 -5.19 -1.21 -7.77
C GLN A 475 -6.46 -0.99 -8.60
N PHE A 476 -7.36 -0.16 -8.10
CA PHE A 476 -8.60 0.21 -8.80
C PHE A 476 -8.34 0.92 -10.12
N TYR A 477 -7.40 1.89 -10.13
CA TYR A 477 -6.97 2.58 -11.33
C TYR A 477 -6.45 1.60 -12.39
N LEU A 478 -5.55 0.71 -12.03
CA LEU A 478 -4.94 -0.25 -12.96
C LEU A 478 -5.97 -1.22 -13.55
N VAL A 479 -6.92 -1.72 -12.75
CA VAL A 479 -8.03 -2.55 -13.25
C VAL A 479 -8.87 -1.79 -14.27
N LYS A 480 -9.21 -0.51 -13.97
CA LYS A 480 -10.03 0.32 -14.87
C LYS A 480 -9.30 0.76 -16.14
N GLN A 481 -7.98 0.77 -16.12
CA GLN A 481 -7.15 1.02 -17.31
C GLN A 481 -6.87 -0.25 -18.14
N GLY A 482 -7.41 -1.40 -17.74
CA GLY A 482 -7.15 -2.67 -18.41
C GLY A 482 -5.72 -3.21 -18.17
N ARG A 483 -5.03 -2.72 -17.13
CA ARG A 483 -3.64 -3.05 -16.79
C ARG A 483 -3.56 -3.88 -15.51
N LYS A 484 -4.52 -4.80 -15.33
CA LYS A 484 -4.62 -5.65 -14.14
C LYS A 484 -3.36 -6.50 -13.87
N GLU A 485 -2.60 -6.83 -14.91
CA GLU A 485 -1.34 -7.57 -14.79
C GLU A 485 -0.27 -6.81 -13.97
N LEU A 486 -0.41 -5.49 -13.85
CA LEU A 486 0.47 -4.66 -13.05
C LEU A 486 0.17 -4.73 -11.55
N ASN A 487 -1.04 -5.17 -11.17
CA ASN A 487 -1.45 -5.25 -9.77
C ASN A 487 -0.62 -6.24 -8.93
N GLN A 488 0.02 -7.19 -9.58
CA GLN A 488 0.96 -8.12 -8.95
C GLN A 488 2.40 -7.57 -8.88
N LYS A 489 2.69 -6.44 -9.55
CA LYS A 489 4.05 -5.87 -9.61
C LYS A 489 4.30 -4.89 -8.46
N THR A 490 5.57 -4.68 -8.15
CA THR A 490 5.99 -3.68 -7.15
C THR A 490 5.79 -2.27 -7.67
N LEU A 491 5.57 -1.31 -6.76
CA LEU A 491 5.36 0.09 -7.11
C LEU A 491 6.44 0.68 -8.05
N PRO A 492 7.76 0.42 -7.84
CA PRO A 492 8.78 0.87 -8.79
C PRO A 492 8.61 0.30 -10.21
N ARG A 493 8.18 -0.97 -10.33
CA ARG A 493 7.92 -1.59 -11.64
C ARG A 493 6.66 -1.05 -12.29
N ILE A 494 5.60 -0.80 -11.52
CA ILE A 494 4.39 -0.14 -12.01
C ILE A 494 4.75 1.22 -12.59
N ARG A 495 5.51 2.03 -11.84
CA ARG A 495 5.99 3.33 -12.32
C ARG A 495 6.76 3.19 -13.64
N GLN A 496 7.72 2.28 -13.70
CA GLN A 496 8.54 2.06 -14.90
C GLN A 496 7.72 1.66 -16.13
N GLN A 497 6.62 0.91 -15.95
CA GLN A 497 5.80 0.41 -17.05
C GLN A 497 4.69 1.37 -17.48
N LEU A 498 4.29 2.29 -16.60
CA LEU A 498 3.31 3.32 -16.90
C LEU A 498 3.92 4.62 -17.40
N LEU A 499 5.23 4.72 -17.40
CA LEU A 499 5.93 5.89 -17.92
C LEU A 499 5.80 6.02 -19.45
N PRO A 500 5.13 7.02 -19.97
CA PRO A 500 5.67 7.77 -21.08
C PRO A 500 6.60 8.86 -20.50
N SER A 501 7.76 8.92 -21.05
CA SER A 501 8.88 9.70 -20.55
C SER A 501 8.89 11.17 -20.99
N ASP A 502 7.78 11.85 -20.98
CA ASP A 502 7.75 13.26 -21.32
C ASP A 502 7.87 14.10 -20.05
N ASN A 503 9.11 14.35 -19.65
CA ASN A 503 9.39 15.39 -18.67
C ASN A 503 8.90 16.73 -19.22
N HIS A 504 8.16 17.48 -18.42
CA HIS A 504 7.75 18.82 -18.73
C HIS A 504 8.43 19.81 -17.79
N ILE A 505 8.60 21.02 -18.27
CA ILE A 505 8.97 22.15 -17.44
C ILE A 505 7.74 23.04 -17.32
N ILE A 506 7.34 23.31 -16.08
CA ILE A 506 6.26 24.24 -15.76
C ILE A 506 6.90 25.59 -15.51
N VAL A 507 6.44 26.61 -16.21
CA VAL A 507 6.86 27.99 -16.03
C VAL A 507 5.67 28.78 -15.52
N TYR A 508 5.87 29.52 -14.44
CA TYR A 508 4.85 30.34 -13.80
C TYR A 508 5.17 31.82 -13.99
N TYR A 509 4.14 32.59 -14.26
CA TYR A 509 4.21 34.07 -14.24
C TYR A 509 2.85 34.62 -13.83
N GLN A 510 2.83 35.45 -12.79
CA GLN A 510 1.60 35.95 -12.17
C GLN A 510 0.65 34.78 -11.78
N ASN A 511 -0.57 34.74 -12.31
CA ASN A 511 -1.57 33.73 -12.03
C ASN A 511 -1.65 32.64 -13.11
N TYR A 512 -0.67 32.61 -14.01
CA TYR A 512 -0.69 31.71 -15.15
C TYR A 512 0.50 30.75 -15.14
N TYR A 513 0.33 29.61 -15.79
CA TYR A 513 1.39 28.68 -16.04
C TYR A 513 1.40 28.16 -17.47
N GLY A 514 2.57 27.78 -17.94
CA GLY A 514 2.77 27.11 -19.21
C GLY A 514 3.55 25.81 -19.05
N LEU A 515 3.15 24.77 -19.81
CA LEU A 515 3.85 23.50 -19.89
C LEU A 515 4.73 23.49 -21.14
N PHE A 516 6.01 23.19 -20.96
CA PHE A 516 7.00 23.12 -22.03
C PHE A 516 7.71 21.76 -21.99
N ARG A 517 7.93 21.17 -23.15
CA ARG A 517 8.91 20.09 -23.25
C ARG A 517 10.32 20.65 -23.05
N PRO A 518 11.29 19.93 -22.44
CA PRO A 518 12.63 20.47 -22.22
C PRO A 518 13.29 21.04 -23.50
N PHE A 519 13.23 20.30 -24.60
CA PHE A 519 13.77 20.77 -25.88
C PHE A 519 13.02 21.96 -26.47
N GLU A 520 11.72 22.02 -26.28
CA GLU A 520 10.91 23.18 -26.70
C GLU A 520 11.34 24.43 -25.93
N LEU A 521 11.49 24.32 -24.60
CA LEU A 521 11.92 25.45 -23.78
C LEU A 521 13.33 25.89 -24.13
N VAL A 522 14.27 24.96 -24.30
CA VAL A 522 15.65 25.27 -24.71
C VAL A 522 15.65 25.96 -26.06
N GLY A 523 14.97 25.41 -27.06
CA GLY A 523 14.85 26.02 -28.39
C GLY A 523 14.27 27.43 -28.32
N PHE A 524 13.25 27.62 -27.49
CA PHE A 524 12.63 28.90 -27.27
C PHE A 524 13.60 29.91 -26.61
N VAL A 525 14.27 29.51 -25.53
CA VAL A 525 15.25 30.38 -24.81
C VAL A 525 16.39 30.80 -25.69
N VAL A 526 16.87 29.91 -26.59
CA VAL A 526 17.95 30.22 -27.54
C VAL A 526 17.55 31.32 -28.53
N THR A 527 16.27 31.40 -28.91
CA THR A 527 15.75 32.40 -29.86
C THR A 527 15.44 33.77 -29.23
N LEU A 528 15.53 33.88 -27.90
CA LEU A 528 15.27 35.15 -27.20
C LEU A 528 16.35 36.21 -27.47
N ARG A 529 15.95 37.48 -27.39
CA ARG A 529 16.89 38.60 -27.41
C ARG A 529 17.89 38.48 -26.26
N GLU A 530 19.10 38.99 -26.48
CA GLU A 530 20.19 38.83 -25.51
C GLU A 530 19.86 39.39 -24.12
N GLU A 531 19.16 40.52 -24.06
CA GLU A 531 18.73 41.12 -22.79
C GLU A 531 17.76 40.23 -22.01
N ALA A 532 16.78 39.67 -22.69
CA ALA A 532 15.83 38.72 -22.08
C ALA A 532 16.54 37.47 -21.58
N ARG A 533 17.48 36.90 -22.37
CA ARG A 533 18.30 35.77 -21.95
C ARG A 533 19.14 36.07 -20.71
N LYS A 534 19.73 37.26 -20.63
CA LYS A 534 20.52 37.70 -19.46
C LYS A 534 19.63 37.78 -18.20
N LYS A 535 18.44 38.37 -18.32
CA LYS A 535 17.47 38.44 -17.20
C LYS A 535 17.06 37.05 -16.73
N ILE A 536 16.67 36.17 -17.65
CA ILE A 536 16.26 34.78 -17.34
C ILE A 536 17.41 34.02 -16.67
N ALA A 537 18.64 34.10 -17.24
CA ALA A 537 19.81 33.43 -16.68
C ALA A 537 20.17 33.94 -15.27
N ALA A 538 20.02 35.22 -15.01
CA ALA A 538 20.24 35.81 -13.69
C ALA A 538 19.22 35.30 -12.67
N LYS A 539 17.95 35.20 -13.08
CA LYS A 539 16.86 34.68 -12.24
C LYS A 539 17.01 33.19 -11.95
N CYS A 540 17.36 32.37 -12.96
CA CYS A 540 17.67 30.96 -12.79
C CYS A 540 18.84 30.72 -11.82
N ARG A 541 19.91 31.54 -11.91
CA ARG A 541 21.05 31.45 -10.99
C ARG A 541 20.65 31.80 -9.53
N ARG A 542 19.74 32.76 -9.35
CA ARG A 542 19.22 33.12 -8.04
C ARG A 542 18.42 31.95 -7.46
N ILE A 543 17.52 31.37 -8.23
CA ILE A 543 16.72 30.21 -7.87
C ILE A 543 17.62 29.01 -7.50
N GLY A 544 18.65 28.74 -8.32
CA GLY A 544 19.62 27.67 -8.03
C GLY A 544 20.34 27.87 -6.70
N ARG A 545 20.78 29.10 -6.39
CA ARG A 545 21.43 29.41 -5.09
C ARG A 545 20.49 29.25 -3.91
N GLU A 546 19.22 29.60 -4.06
CA GLU A 546 18.20 29.42 -3.01
C GLU A 546 17.94 27.92 -2.76
N LEU A 547 17.90 27.11 -3.82
CA LEU A 547 17.77 25.65 -3.72
C LEU A 547 19.01 25.01 -3.09
N ASP A 548 20.21 25.40 -3.52
CA ASP A 548 21.46 24.90 -2.94
C ASP A 548 21.58 25.25 -1.46
N GLY A 549 21.18 26.45 -1.08
CA GLY A 549 21.13 26.88 0.31
C GLY A 549 20.15 26.07 1.16
N ALA A 550 19.01 25.69 0.58
CA ALA A 550 18.01 24.86 1.25
C ALA A 550 18.48 23.41 1.40
N LEU A 551 19.18 22.86 0.40
CA LEU A 551 19.72 21.49 0.42
C LEU A 551 20.92 21.35 1.37
N ASN A 552 21.76 22.40 1.47
CA ASN A 552 22.97 22.38 2.30
C ASN A 552 22.73 22.73 3.78
N ASN A 553 21.56 23.25 4.12
CA ASN A 553 21.12 23.49 5.50
C ASN A 553 19.81 22.75 5.78
N PRO A 554 19.81 21.42 5.84
CA PRO A 554 18.64 20.69 6.32
C PRO A 554 18.38 21.11 7.76
N ARG A 555 17.20 21.65 8.04
CA ARG A 555 16.79 21.87 9.43
C ARG A 555 16.73 20.52 10.14
N PRO A 556 17.22 20.41 11.36
CA PRO A 556 17.04 19.20 12.14
C PRO A 556 15.54 18.87 12.31
N PRO A 557 15.19 17.59 12.37
CA PRO A 557 13.81 17.10 12.42
C PRO A 557 13.03 17.60 13.64
#